data_bc2c84f336bee0dadd8b767f50c3dbd3
#
_entry.id   bc2c84f336bee0dadd8b767f50c3dbd3
#
_cell.length_a   1.000
_cell.length_b   1.000
_cell.length_c   1.000
_cell.angle_alpha   90.00
_cell.angle_beta   90.00
_cell.angle_gamma   90.00
#
_symmetry.space_group_name_H-M   'P 1'
#
loop_
_entity.id
_entity.type
_entity.pdbx_description
1 polymer ?
#
loop_
_entity_poly.entity_id
_entity_poly.type
_entity_poly.pdbx_seq_one_letter_code
_entity_poly.pdbx_strand_id
1 'polypeptide(L)'
;MNKNHTLSRRAIAMLTAEKLDILRQIFWDMNAISYWVETVSGDEDESDTVILHITVTVKDHLQMADEYRFNAEQRKLLEELMQPEYQELFIALTGSYQDIDLSPEEIQEIIKKLPTDLSEERKQVVLTAYQLLGKVNYFWGGKSLVLGWDSRWGTPMEVTAAGSSNSGTVRPFGLDCSGFVDWVFYNQSGGQYIIGHGGGASALHGRHLQGH
;
A
#
# COMPACT_ATOMS: atom_id res chain seq x y z
N MET A 1 1.19 27.97 -5.61
CA MET A 1 0.14 27.04 -6.11
C MET A 1 0.79 26.09 -7.09
N ASN A 2 0.94 24.84 -6.72
CA ASN A 2 1.74 23.86 -7.45
C ASN A 2 0.93 23.35 -8.66
N LYS A 3 1.41 23.59 -9.88
CA LYS A 3 0.72 23.21 -11.14
C LYS A 3 0.43 21.69 -11.24
N ASN A 4 1.21 20.87 -10.55
CA ASN A 4 1.05 19.43 -10.53
C ASN A 4 -0.21 18.95 -9.79
N HIS A 5 -0.65 19.69 -8.78
CA HIS A 5 -1.85 19.37 -8.00
C HIS A 5 -3.15 19.47 -8.84
N THR A 6 -3.15 20.39 -9.80
CA THR A 6 -4.33 20.62 -10.67
C THR A 6 -4.46 19.56 -11.76
N LEU A 7 -3.35 18.96 -12.22
CA LEU A 7 -3.35 17.92 -13.26
C LEU A 7 -3.84 16.57 -12.73
N SER A 8 -3.44 16.19 -11.52
CA SER A 8 -3.85 14.93 -10.89
C SER A 8 -5.37 14.88 -10.61
N ARG A 9 -5.94 15.93 -10.03
CA ARG A 9 -7.40 16.04 -9.84
C ARG A 9 -8.19 16.04 -11.14
N ARG A 10 -7.67 16.66 -12.22
CA ARG A 10 -8.29 16.62 -13.53
C ARG A 10 -8.25 15.24 -14.18
N ALA A 11 -7.14 14.50 -14.04
CA ALA A 11 -7.03 13.16 -14.62
C ALA A 11 -8.03 12.19 -13.97
N ILE A 12 -8.18 12.22 -12.64
CA ILE A 12 -9.15 11.38 -11.91
C ILE A 12 -10.59 11.81 -12.20
N ALA A 13 -10.86 13.12 -12.26
CA ALA A 13 -12.18 13.64 -12.60
C ALA A 13 -12.63 13.32 -14.04
N MET A 14 -11.72 12.90 -14.92
CA MET A 14 -12.03 12.47 -16.29
C MET A 14 -12.32 10.97 -16.41
N LEU A 15 -12.13 10.18 -15.35
CA LEU A 15 -12.51 8.78 -15.34
C LEU A 15 -14.02 8.66 -15.10
N THR A 16 -14.75 8.25 -16.12
CA THR A 16 -16.17 7.89 -15.98
C THR A 16 -16.29 6.60 -15.15
N ALA A 17 -17.46 6.35 -14.56
CA ALA A 17 -17.75 5.11 -13.84
C ALA A 17 -17.42 3.86 -14.68
N GLU A 18 -17.77 3.90 -15.98
CA GLU A 18 -17.45 2.84 -16.93
C GLU A 18 -15.94 2.59 -17.07
N LYS A 19 -15.13 3.63 -17.16
CA LYS A 19 -13.67 3.49 -17.22
C LYS A 19 -13.07 2.95 -15.91
N LEU A 20 -13.65 3.32 -14.77
CA LEU A 20 -13.25 2.77 -13.48
C LEU A 20 -13.58 1.28 -13.38
N ASP A 21 -14.71 0.86 -13.90
CA ASP A 21 -15.09 -0.57 -13.91
C ASP A 21 -14.17 -1.38 -14.84
N ILE A 22 -13.78 -0.82 -15.99
CA ILE A 22 -12.78 -1.44 -16.88
C ILE A 22 -11.44 -1.58 -16.16
N LEU A 23 -10.98 -0.55 -15.45
CA LEU A 23 -9.72 -0.62 -14.69
C LEU A 23 -9.77 -1.66 -13.56
N ARG A 24 -10.91 -1.77 -12.87
CA ARG A 24 -11.12 -2.83 -11.86
C ARG A 24 -11.07 -4.21 -12.48
N GLN A 25 -11.71 -4.39 -13.64
CA GLN A 25 -11.68 -5.66 -14.37
C GLN A 25 -10.25 -6.03 -14.74
N ILE A 26 -9.49 -5.10 -15.37
CA ILE A 26 -8.09 -5.31 -15.73
C ILE A 26 -7.26 -5.69 -14.48
N PHE A 27 -7.48 -4.99 -13.36
CA PHE A 27 -6.78 -5.30 -12.11
C PHE A 27 -7.03 -6.74 -11.66
N TRP A 28 -8.28 -7.20 -11.68
CA TRP A 28 -8.62 -8.57 -11.28
C TRP A 28 -8.17 -9.61 -12.30
N ASP A 29 -8.16 -9.27 -13.59
CA ASP A 29 -7.63 -10.16 -14.62
C ASP A 29 -6.11 -10.33 -14.50
N MET A 30 -5.42 -9.27 -14.05
CA MET A 30 -3.97 -9.32 -13.76
C MET A 30 -3.63 -10.06 -12.48
N ASN A 31 -4.51 -10.03 -11.48
CA ASN A 31 -4.21 -10.47 -10.12
C ASN A 31 -5.19 -11.56 -9.69
N ALA A 32 -4.76 -12.81 -9.70
CA ALA A 32 -5.56 -13.91 -9.21
C ALA A 32 -5.16 -14.29 -7.78
N ILE A 33 -6.13 -14.35 -6.89
CA ILE A 33 -5.96 -14.85 -5.52
C ILE A 33 -6.68 -16.18 -5.42
N SER A 34 -5.93 -17.24 -5.10
CA SER A 34 -6.50 -18.55 -4.76
C SER A 34 -6.11 -18.93 -3.34
N TYR A 35 -6.94 -19.72 -2.70
CA TYR A 35 -6.64 -20.23 -1.37
C TYR A 35 -7.13 -21.68 -1.23
N TRP A 36 -6.47 -22.41 -0.36
CA TRP A 36 -6.94 -23.69 0.12
C TRP A 36 -6.60 -23.84 1.60
N VAL A 37 -7.33 -24.67 2.28
CA VAL A 37 -7.21 -24.90 3.72
C VAL A 37 -6.69 -26.31 3.94
N GLU A 38 -5.62 -26.41 4.71
CA GLU A 38 -5.06 -27.68 5.18
C GLU A 38 -5.40 -27.85 6.66
N THR A 39 -5.90 -29.02 7.01
CA THR A 39 -6.10 -29.40 8.41
C THR A 39 -5.05 -30.44 8.75
N VAL A 40 -4.16 -30.12 9.66
CA VAL A 40 -3.16 -31.05 10.20
C VAL A 40 -3.69 -31.57 11.53
N SER A 41 -4.00 -32.86 11.58
CA SER A 41 -4.48 -33.46 12.81
C SER A 41 -3.36 -33.52 13.86
N GLY A 42 -3.68 -33.06 15.06
CA GLY A 42 -2.80 -33.21 16.22
C GLY A 42 -2.75 -34.65 16.69
N ASP A 43 -1.72 -34.98 17.47
CA ASP A 43 -1.66 -36.28 18.19
C ASP A 43 -2.72 -36.33 19.31
N GLU A 44 -2.91 -37.49 19.94
CA GLU A 44 -4.06 -37.81 20.84
C GLU A 44 -4.37 -36.75 21.94
N ASP A 45 -3.46 -35.81 22.22
CA ASP A 45 -3.61 -34.71 23.21
C ASP A 45 -3.50 -33.30 22.58
N GLU A 46 -3.31 -33.14 21.27
CA GLU A 46 -3.19 -31.84 20.60
C GLU A 46 -4.40 -31.55 19.69
N SER A 47 -4.86 -30.30 19.70
CA SER A 47 -5.93 -29.85 18.81
C SER A 47 -5.46 -29.77 17.35
N ASP A 48 -6.35 -30.06 16.42
CA ASP A 48 -6.11 -29.89 14.98
C ASP A 48 -5.63 -28.48 14.65
N THR A 49 -4.61 -28.37 13.83
CA THR A 49 -4.11 -27.08 13.31
C THR A 49 -4.69 -26.84 11.93
N VAL A 50 -5.31 -25.68 11.74
CA VAL A 50 -5.85 -25.25 10.45
C VAL A 50 -4.91 -24.23 9.82
N ILE A 51 -4.38 -24.56 8.64
CA ILE A 51 -3.46 -23.74 7.87
C ILE A 51 -4.17 -23.19 6.65
N LEU A 52 -4.20 -21.88 6.48
CA LEU A 52 -4.71 -21.21 5.28
C LEU A 52 -3.55 -20.93 4.33
N HIS A 53 -3.55 -21.59 3.17
CA HIS A 53 -2.61 -21.34 2.09
C HIS A 53 -3.20 -20.33 1.12
N ILE A 54 -2.50 -19.21 0.88
CA ILE A 54 -2.92 -18.18 -0.06
C ILE A 54 -1.87 -18.10 -1.16
N THR A 55 -2.32 -18.23 -2.41
CA THR A 55 -1.47 -18.04 -3.59
C THR A 55 -1.96 -16.81 -4.34
N VAL A 56 -1.03 -15.88 -4.58
CA VAL A 56 -1.26 -14.71 -5.42
C VAL A 56 -0.48 -14.90 -6.71
N THR A 57 -1.20 -14.93 -7.84
CA THR A 57 -0.61 -14.98 -9.18
C THR A 57 -0.79 -13.63 -9.84
N VAL A 58 0.30 -13.04 -10.33
CA VAL A 58 0.30 -11.76 -11.02
C VAL A 58 0.75 -11.98 -12.47
N LYS A 59 -0.06 -11.55 -13.42
CA LYS A 59 0.28 -11.54 -14.84
C LYS A 59 0.98 -10.23 -15.19
N ASP A 60 2.01 -10.33 -16.03
CA ASP A 60 2.65 -9.14 -16.58
C ASP A 60 1.87 -8.55 -17.77
N HIS A 61 2.32 -7.42 -18.26
CA HIS A 61 1.68 -6.71 -19.38
C HIS A 61 1.69 -7.49 -20.70
N LEU A 62 2.69 -8.37 -20.92
CA LEU A 62 2.77 -9.20 -22.12
C LEU A 62 1.75 -10.34 -22.06
N GLN A 63 1.63 -10.98 -20.92
CA GLN A 63 0.62 -12.01 -20.67
C GLN A 63 -0.80 -11.44 -20.82
N MET A 64 -1.03 -10.21 -20.32
CA MET A 64 -2.30 -9.53 -20.50
C MET A 64 -2.57 -9.16 -21.96
N ALA A 65 -1.53 -8.72 -22.70
CA ALA A 65 -1.67 -8.43 -24.12
C ALA A 65 -2.03 -9.69 -24.94
N ASP A 66 -1.52 -10.86 -24.55
CA ASP A 66 -1.89 -12.15 -25.15
C ASP A 66 -3.35 -12.50 -24.84
N GLU A 67 -3.74 -12.40 -23.58
CA GLU A 67 -5.09 -12.72 -23.12
C GLU A 67 -6.16 -11.83 -23.77
N TYR A 68 -5.88 -10.53 -23.85
CA TYR A 68 -6.75 -9.55 -24.51
C TYR A 68 -6.60 -9.52 -26.03
N ARG A 69 -5.75 -10.38 -26.60
CA ARG A 69 -5.50 -10.52 -28.02
C ARG A 69 -5.14 -9.20 -28.70
N PHE A 70 -4.23 -8.45 -28.08
CA PHE A 70 -3.76 -7.19 -28.66
C PHE A 70 -3.17 -7.41 -30.04
N ASN A 71 -3.55 -6.55 -30.97
CA ASN A 71 -2.95 -6.51 -32.32
C ASN A 71 -1.54 -5.90 -32.25
N ALA A 72 -0.84 -5.90 -33.41
CA ALA A 72 0.55 -5.42 -33.48
C ALA A 72 0.71 -3.94 -33.08
N GLU A 73 -0.25 -3.09 -33.43
CA GLU A 73 -0.21 -1.66 -33.09
C GLU A 73 -0.42 -1.45 -31.60
N GLN A 74 -1.38 -2.16 -30.99
CA GLN A 74 -1.64 -2.11 -29.56
C GLN A 74 -0.44 -2.63 -28.75
N ARG A 75 0.23 -3.69 -29.21
CA ARG A 75 1.44 -4.20 -28.56
C ARG A 75 2.58 -3.20 -28.61
N LYS A 76 2.77 -2.57 -29.78
CA LYS A 76 3.79 -1.53 -29.94
C LYS A 76 3.53 -0.34 -29.01
N LEU A 77 2.28 0.11 -28.89
CA LEU A 77 1.89 1.18 -27.98
C LEU A 77 2.11 0.77 -26.53
N LEU A 78 1.77 -0.47 -26.17
CA LEU A 78 1.99 -1.00 -24.80
C LEU A 78 3.48 -1.02 -24.47
N GLU A 79 4.34 -1.50 -25.36
CA GLU A 79 5.79 -1.49 -25.19
C GLU A 79 6.34 -0.07 -25.04
N GLU A 80 5.83 0.89 -25.81
CA GLU A 80 6.18 2.30 -25.66
C GLU A 80 5.79 2.84 -24.30
N LEU A 81 4.55 2.59 -23.82
CA LEU A 81 4.06 3.04 -22.52
C LEU A 81 4.78 2.37 -21.34
N MET A 82 5.41 1.22 -21.55
CA MET A 82 6.22 0.52 -20.55
C MET A 82 7.66 1.02 -20.48
N GLN A 83 8.06 1.98 -21.33
CA GLN A 83 9.40 2.57 -21.24
C GLN A 83 9.57 3.37 -19.95
N PRO A 84 10.80 3.47 -19.40
CA PRO A 84 11.05 4.15 -18.12
C PRO A 84 10.52 5.58 -18.04
N GLU A 85 10.58 6.33 -19.14
CA GLU A 85 10.09 7.72 -19.19
C GLU A 85 8.59 7.82 -18.91
N TYR A 86 7.80 6.90 -19.44
CA TYR A 86 6.35 6.86 -19.19
C TYR A 86 6.02 6.32 -17.81
N GLN A 87 6.81 5.36 -17.31
CA GLN A 87 6.66 4.87 -15.94
C GLN A 87 6.92 5.98 -14.92
N GLU A 88 7.97 6.78 -15.12
CA GLU A 88 8.25 7.95 -14.29
C GLU A 88 7.11 8.97 -14.35
N LEU A 89 6.55 9.21 -15.54
CA LEU A 89 5.40 10.08 -15.71
C LEU A 89 4.16 9.56 -14.97
N PHE A 90 3.83 8.28 -15.08
CA PHE A 90 2.72 7.67 -14.36
C PHE A 90 2.92 7.70 -12.84
N ILE A 91 4.14 7.42 -12.37
CA ILE A 91 4.49 7.52 -10.95
C ILE A 91 4.34 8.96 -10.47
N ALA A 92 4.82 9.95 -11.25
CA ALA A 92 4.66 11.35 -10.91
C ALA A 92 3.20 11.80 -10.88
N LEU A 93 2.37 11.27 -11.80
CA LEU A 93 0.93 11.57 -11.87
C LEU A 93 0.13 10.89 -10.75
N THR A 94 0.50 9.66 -10.38
CA THR A 94 -0.18 8.89 -9.33
C THR A 94 0.40 9.17 -7.94
N GLY A 95 1.72 9.36 -7.83
CA GLY A 95 2.41 9.70 -6.58
C GLY A 95 2.17 11.14 -6.10
N SER A 96 1.65 12.01 -6.97
CA SER A 96 1.24 13.37 -6.60
C SER A 96 -0.11 13.44 -5.86
N TYR A 97 -0.76 12.29 -5.59
CA TYR A 97 -1.96 12.28 -4.76
C TYR A 97 -1.56 12.58 -3.30
N GLN A 98 -1.75 13.81 -2.92
CA GLN A 98 -1.31 14.36 -1.61
C GLN A 98 -2.45 14.47 -0.60
N ASP A 99 -3.68 14.18 -1.02
CA ASP A 99 -4.84 14.24 -0.14
C ASP A 99 -4.98 12.90 0.58
N ILE A 100 -4.54 12.89 1.82
CA ILE A 100 -4.67 11.74 2.72
C ILE A 100 -5.83 11.92 3.71
N ASP A 101 -6.53 13.04 3.66
CA ASP A 101 -7.64 13.30 4.55
C ASP A 101 -8.78 12.31 4.27
N LEU A 102 -9.36 11.82 5.35
CA LEU A 102 -10.55 10.98 5.29
C LEU A 102 -11.79 11.87 5.21
N SER A 103 -12.73 11.49 4.36
CA SER A 103 -14.03 12.15 4.32
C SER A 103 -14.82 11.88 5.61
N PRO A 104 -15.80 12.73 5.97
CA PRO A 104 -16.65 12.48 7.13
C PRO A 104 -17.36 11.11 7.06
N GLU A 105 -17.75 10.68 5.87
CA GLU A 105 -18.39 9.40 5.62
C GLU A 105 -17.45 8.23 5.89
N GLU A 106 -16.20 8.31 5.40
CA GLU A 106 -15.16 7.29 5.66
C GLU A 106 -14.86 7.19 7.15
N ILE A 107 -14.73 8.33 7.83
CA ILE A 107 -14.51 8.37 9.30
C ILE A 107 -15.64 7.62 10.01
N GLN A 108 -16.90 7.90 9.68
CA GLN A 108 -18.04 7.23 10.30
C GLN A 108 -18.05 5.72 10.04
N GLU A 109 -17.75 5.31 8.83
CA GLU A 109 -17.69 3.88 8.46
C GLU A 109 -16.55 3.14 9.18
N ILE A 110 -15.42 3.81 9.40
CA ILE A 110 -14.31 3.24 10.18
C ILE A 110 -14.72 3.13 11.65
N ILE A 111 -15.25 4.21 12.23
CA ILE A 111 -15.65 4.24 13.65
C ILE A 111 -16.69 3.17 13.97
N LYS A 112 -17.66 2.93 13.09
CA LYS A 112 -18.67 1.87 13.28
C LYS A 112 -18.08 0.47 13.42
N LYS A 113 -16.90 0.23 12.87
CA LYS A 113 -16.20 -1.06 12.90
C LYS A 113 -15.31 -1.23 14.13
N LEU A 114 -15.07 -0.15 14.88
CA LEU A 114 -14.21 -0.18 16.06
C LEU A 114 -15.00 -0.63 17.30
N PRO A 115 -14.31 -1.23 18.29
CA PRO A 115 -14.91 -1.51 19.59
C PRO A 115 -15.47 -0.22 20.23
N THR A 116 -16.65 -0.32 20.84
CA THR A 116 -17.35 0.83 21.41
C THR A 116 -16.66 1.42 22.64
N ASP A 117 -15.84 0.62 23.32
CA ASP A 117 -15.07 1.00 24.52
C ASP A 117 -13.67 1.53 24.20
N LEU A 118 -13.34 1.71 22.90
CA LEU A 118 -12.04 2.22 22.48
C LEU A 118 -11.94 3.72 22.84
N SER A 119 -10.81 4.10 23.49
CA SER A 119 -10.55 5.51 23.81
C SER A 119 -10.42 6.38 22.54
N GLU A 120 -10.70 7.66 22.64
CA GLU A 120 -10.62 8.60 21.52
C GLU A 120 -9.20 8.67 20.94
N GLU A 121 -8.16 8.60 21.77
CA GLU A 121 -6.76 8.58 21.31
C GLU A 121 -6.48 7.36 20.44
N ARG A 122 -6.96 6.17 20.84
CA ARG A 122 -6.80 4.95 20.03
C ARG A 122 -7.61 5.01 18.73
N LYS A 123 -8.81 5.61 18.75
CA LYS A 123 -9.58 5.85 17.52
C LYS A 123 -8.81 6.75 16.56
N GLN A 124 -8.20 7.83 17.06
CA GLN A 124 -7.40 8.74 16.25
C GLN A 124 -6.17 8.04 15.63
N VAL A 125 -5.50 7.16 16.36
CA VAL A 125 -4.40 6.33 15.82
C VAL A 125 -4.91 5.48 14.65
N VAL A 126 -6.07 4.83 14.80
CA VAL A 126 -6.65 4.02 13.73
C VAL A 126 -7.05 4.88 12.53
N LEU A 127 -7.69 6.01 12.74
CA LEU A 127 -8.06 6.94 11.66
C LEU A 127 -6.81 7.43 10.91
N THR A 128 -5.75 7.79 11.64
CA THR A 128 -4.47 8.18 11.03
C THR A 128 -3.87 7.05 10.19
N ALA A 129 -3.96 5.81 10.64
CA ALA A 129 -3.52 4.65 9.86
C ALA A 129 -4.33 4.50 8.55
N TYR A 130 -5.64 4.71 8.60
CA TYR A 130 -6.51 4.64 7.43
C TYR A 130 -6.20 5.71 6.37
N GLN A 131 -5.60 6.84 6.75
CA GLN A 131 -5.19 7.87 5.80
C GLN A 131 -4.21 7.35 4.73
N LEU A 132 -3.37 6.35 5.06
CA LEU A 132 -2.39 5.79 4.13
C LEU A 132 -2.83 4.49 3.45
N LEU A 133 -3.89 3.85 3.90
CA LEU A 133 -4.30 2.56 3.34
C LEU A 133 -4.63 2.68 1.85
N GLY A 134 -3.94 1.86 1.04
CA GLY A 134 -4.07 1.86 -0.42
C GLY A 134 -3.43 3.05 -1.13
N LYS A 135 -2.78 3.97 -0.41
CA LYS A 135 -2.17 5.18 -0.98
C LYS A 135 -0.64 5.14 -1.04
N VAL A 136 0.00 4.33 -0.20
CA VAL A 136 1.46 4.25 -0.08
C VAL A 136 1.94 2.84 -0.36
N ASN A 137 3.00 2.73 -1.17
CA ASN A 137 3.59 1.45 -1.52
C ASN A 137 4.35 0.83 -0.34
N TYR A 138 4.45 -0.50 -0.36
CA TYR A 138 5.39 -1.17 0.53
C TYR A 138 6.82 -1.04 -0.03
N PHE A 139 7.74 -0.57 0.82
CA PHE A 139 9.15 -0.43 0.48
C PHE A 139 10.00 -0.94 1.64
N TRP A 140 10.79 -1.98 1.41
CA TRP A 140 11.62 -2.59 2.44
C TRP A 140 12.67 -1.62 2.98
N GLY A 141 12.65 -1.38 4.30
CA GLY A 141 13.47 -0.36 4.96
C GLY A 141 12.92 1.06 4.82
N GLY A 142 11.75 1.23 4.21
CA GLY A 142 11.13 2.54 4.00
C GLY A 142 10.62 3.17 5.28
N LYS A 143 11.04 4.41 5.51
CA LYS A 143 10.68 5.21 6.67
C LYS A 143 10.34 6.64 6.22
N SER A 144 9.39 7.25 6.93
CA SER A 144 9.06 8.66 6.77
C SER A 144 8.72 9.26 8.13
N LEU A 145 9.34 10.38 8.44
CA LEU A 145 9.03 11.24 9.59
C LEU A 145 8.57 12.61 9.08
N VAL A 146 7.65 12.58 8.12
CA VAL A 146 7.02 13.77 7.55
C VAL A 146 5.60 13.85 8.07
N LEU A 147 5.16 15.04 8.45
CA LEU A 147 3.75 15.28 8.74
C LEU A 147 2.97 15.34 7.43
N GLY A 148 1.92 14.53 7.37
CA GLY A 148 1.13 14.38 6.16
C GLY A 148 1.84 13.57 5.07
N TRP A 149 1.60 13.92 3.82
CA TRP A 149 2.13 13.22 2.65
C TRP A 149 3.63 13.46 2.45
N ASP A 150 4.41 12.40 2.35
CA ASP A 150 5.81 12.49 1.95
C ASP A 150 5.90 12.51 0.42
N SER A 151 6.44 13.61 -0.12
CA SER A 151 6.57 13.81 -1.58
C SER A 151 7.47 12.79 -2.29
N ARG A 152 8.24 12.01 -1.55
CA ARG A 152 9.07 10.93 -2.10
C ARG A 152 8.27 9.67 -2.39
N TRP A 153 7.11 9.47 -1.77
CA TRP A 153 6.30 8.27 -1.99
C TRP A 153 5.90 8.12 -3.45
N GLY A 154 6.05 6.91 -3.95
CA GLY A 154 5.82 6.56 -5.34
C GLY A 154 6.99 6.85 -6.28
N THR A 155 8.02 7.58 -5.86
CA THR A 155 9.21 7.81 -6.69
C THR A 155 10.08 6.57 -6.76
N PRO A 156 10.71 6.26 -7.91
CA PRO A 156 11.63 5.14 -8.03
C PRO A 156 12.84 5.34 -7.10
N MET A 157 13.07 4.38 -6.22
CA MET A 157 14.23 4.37 -5.31
C MET A 157 14.81 2.96 -5.19
N GLU A 158 16.13 2.87 -5.02
CA GLU A 158 16.79 1.60 -4.77
C GLU A 158 16.52 1.12 -3.33
N VAL A 159 16.14 -0.14 -3.19
CA VAL A 159 16.01 -0.81 -1.90
C VAL A 159 17.38 -1.14 -1.36
N THR A 160 17.95 -0.28 -0.52
CA THR A 160 19.30 -0.44 0.04
C THR A 160 19.34 -1.28 1.31
N ALA A 161 18.22 -1.47 1.99
CA ALA A 161 18.13 -2.28 3.20
C ALA A 161 18.35 -3.76 2.86
N ALA A 162 19.24 -4.42 3.60
CA ALA A 162 19.52 -5.85 3.45
C ALA A 162 18.39 -6.74 4.01
N GLY A 163 18.35 -8.01 3.61
CA GLY A 163 17.44 -9.00 4.19
C GLY A 163 16.10 -9.16 3.47
N SER A 164 15.96 -8.63 2.26
CA SER A 164 14.80 -8.84 1.39
C SER A 164 15.23 -9.32 0.01
N SER A 165 14.40 -10.08 -0.68
CA SER A 165 14.56 -10.40 -2.09
C SER A 165 14.51 -9.16 -3.01
N ASN A 166 14.00 -8.04 -2.49
CA ASN A 166 13.95 -6.77 -3.19
C ASN A 166 15.21 -5.91 -3.00
N SER A 167 16.14 -6.31 -2.11
CA SER A 167 17.38 -5.54 -1.89
C SER A 167 18.20 -5.42 -3.20
N GLY A 168 18.65 -4.20 -3.49
CA GLY A 168 19.33 -3.86 -4.75
C GLY A 168 18.42 -3.64 -5.95
N THR A 169 17.09 -3.75 -5.81
CA THR A 169 16.15 -3.43 -6.89
C THR A 169 15.56 -2.03 -6.72
N VAL A 170 15.20 -1.40 -7.85
CA VAL A 170 14.47 -0.12 -7.83
C VAL A 170 12.97 -0.39 -7.68
N ARG A 171 12.35 0.28 -6.72
CA ARG A 171 10.92 0.16 -6.41
C ARG A 171 10.31 1.54 -6.13
N PRO A 172 8.99 1.72 -6.31
CA PRO A 172 8.31 2.92 -5.84
C PRO A 172 8.51 3.08 -4.33
N PHE A 173 9.06 4.21 -3.91
CA PHE A 173 9.33 4.47 -2.50
C PHE A 173 8.04 4.49 -1.68
N GLY A 174 8.13 4.01 -0.47
CA GLY A 174 7.01 3.93 0.47
C GLY A 174 7.49 3.55 1.86
N LEU A 175 6.70 2.78 2.58
CA LEU A 175 6.94 2.40 3.97
C LEU A 175 7.05 0.88 4.12
N ASP A 176 7.92 0.42 5.00
CA ASP A 176 7.82 -0.94 5.53
C ASP A 176 6.81 -1.00 6.69
N CYS A 177 6.58 -2.19 7.24
CA CYS A 177 5.62 -2.40 8.32
C CYS A 177 5.91 -1.54 9.56
N SER A 178 7.17 -1.40 9.95
CA SER A 178 7.56 -0.58 11.09
C SER A 178 7.56 0.91 10.75
N GLY A 179 7.90 1.27 9.52
CA GLY A 179 7.81 2.65 9.03
C GLY A 179 6.38 3.17 8.95
N PHE A 180 5.43 2.29 8.60
CA PHE A 180 4.02 2.62 8.66
C PHE A 180 3.57 2.94 10.10
N VAL A 181 3.93 2.10 11.07
CA VAL A 181 3.62 2.34 12.48
C VAL A 181 4.26 3.63 12.98
N ASP A 182 5.55 3.83 12.70
CA ASP A 182 6.27 5.06 13.06
C ASP A 182 5.58 6.32 12.51
N TRP A 183 5.18 6.28 11.22
CA TRP A 183 4.51 7.40 10.58
C TRP A 183 3.15 7.69 11.24
N VAL A 184 2.36 6.65 11.53
CA VAL A 184 1.03 6.78 12.15
C VAL A 184 1.13 7.51 13.50
N PHE A 185 2.01 7.06 14.38
CA PHE A 185 2.14 7.68 15.70
C PHE A 185 2.82 9.05 15.64
N TYR A 186 3.75 9.25 14.71
CA TYR A 186 4.35 10.55 14.48
C TYR A 186 3.32 11.58 14.01
N ASN A 187 2.44 11.21 13.09
CA ASN A 187 1.40 12.09 12.57
C ASN A 187 0.26 12.31 13.58
N GLN A 188 -0.17 11.26 14.27
CA GLN A 188 -1.20 11.37 15.31
C GLN A 188 -0.78 12.33 16.44
N SER A 189 0.50 12.36 16.80
CA SER A 189 1.03 13.21 17.86
C SER A 189 1.47 14.61 17.36
N GLY A 190 1.23 14.97 16.11
CA GLY A 190 1.68 16.23 15.53
C GLY A 190 3.20 16.36 15.46
N GLY A 191 3.91 15.26 15.23
CA GLY A 191 5.36 15.20 15.08
C GLY A 191 6.15 15.10 16.40
N GLN A 192 5.48 14.88 17.52
CA GLN A 192 6.15 14.88 18.83
C GLN A 192 6.55 13.48 19.32
N TYR A 193 5.88 12.44 18.83
CA TYR A 193 6.06 11.08 19.32
C TYR A 193 6.53 10.12 18.23
N ILE A 194 7.64 9.44 18.50
CA ILE A 194 8.23 8.44 17.61
C ILE A 194 8.34 7.12 18.38
N ILE A 195 7.67 6.07 17.89
CA ILE A 195 7.68 4.72 18.49
C ILE A 195 8.96 3.95 18.18
N GLY A 196 10.05 4.53 18.10
CA GLY A 196 11.29 3.80 18.00
C GLY A 196 11.98 3.84 16.67
N HIS A 197 13.25 4.12 16.73
CA HIS A 197 14.16 4.07 15.62
C HIS A 197 14.83 2.71 15.56
N GLY A 198 14.70 2.07 14.42
CA GLY A 198 15.40 0.84 14.09
C GLY A 198 14.79 -0.43 14.71
N GLY A 199 14.88 -1.49 13.95
CA GLY A 199 14.26 -2.77 14.22
C GLY A 199 12.95 -2.96 13.47
N GLY A 200 12.59 -4.19 13.20
CA GLY A 200 11.31 -4.53 12.55
C GLY A 200 10.13 -4.49 13.52
N ALA A 201 8.95 -4.90 13.05
CA ALA A 201 7.72 -4.96 13.84
C ALA A 201 7.86 -5.73 15.17
N SER A 202 8.71 -6.75 15.22
CA SER A 202 9.01 -7.52 16.45
C SER A 202 9.67 -6.67 17.53
N ALA A 203 10.54 -5.72 17.16
CA ALA A 203 11.19 -4.82 18.10
C ALA A 203 10.21 -3.77 18.66
N LEU A 204 9.24 -3.32 17.85
CA LEU A 204 8.17 -2.43 18.29
C LEU A 204 7.26 -3.13 19.31
N HIS A 205 6.89 -4.38 19.05
CA HIS A 205 6.07 -5.17 19.97
C HIS A 205 6.74 -5.36 21.35
N GLY A 206 8.03 -5.69 21.35
CA GLY A 206 8.79 -5.91 22.60
C GLY A 206 8.94 -4.66 23.47
N ARG A 207 8.97 -3.46 22.88
CA ARG A 207 9.09 -2.19 23.63
C ARG A 207 7.80 -1.77 24.31
N HIS A 208 6.66 -2.05 23.71
CA HIS A 208 5.35 -1.72 24.29
C HIS A 208 4.98 -2.55 25.52
N LEU A 209 5.54 -3.76 25.67
CA LEU A 209 5.26 -4.63 26.81
C LEU A 209 6.12 -4.31 28.05
N GLN A 210 7.12 -3.43 27.93
CA GLN A 210 8.02 -3.06 29.04
C GLN A 210 7.66 -1.71 29.71
N GLY A 211 6.62 -1.04 29.25
CA GLY A 211 6.23 0.31 29.68
C GLY A 211 4.97 0.38 30.56
N HIS A 212 4.62 -0.71 31.27
CA HIS A 212 3.53 -0.71 32.27
C HIS A 212 4.01 -1.36 33.57
#